data_ee95ae020e389c989314cad89d38f6af
#
_entry.id   ee95ae020e389c989314cad89d38f6af
#
_cell.length_a   1.000
_cell.length_b   1.000
_cell.length_c   1.000
_cell.angle_alpha   90.00
_cell.angle_beta   90.00
_cell.angle_gamma   90.00
#
_symmetry.space_group_name_H-M   'P 1'
#
loop_
_entity.id
_entity.type
_entity.pdbx_description
1 polymer ?
#
loop_
_entity_poly.entity_id
_entity_poly.type
_entity_poly.pdbx_seq_one_letter_code
_entity_poly.pdbx_strand_id
1 'polypeptide(L)'
;PIELNVEKKVGKPGHTVSASEFRQKCREYAAKQVTNQCDDFKRMGVVGDWDDPYLTMNFSFEANIVRTLGKIIDNGHLQQGFKPVHWCLDCGSALAEAEVEYQDKVSSAIDVAFPFADQQAAEALLGVNGVGELSVAIWTTTPWTLAANRGVSVAADLDYVLMRVGEQAVLVAEALLEECAGRFGIDSPETLARVKGSVLDRVRVVPPFSDESVPLMLGDHVTTDAGTGCVHTAPAHGLEDFQIGKTYDLEVYNPVGGNGVYLQGTPVFEGKHIFKANDEIIEELGARKRLLCHRPFTHSYPHCWRHKTPIIYRATPQWFVSMDKQGLLTQAQAAVDTVSWVPDWGRARIDAMLESRPDWCISRQRTLGAPITLFVNKVDG
;
A
#
# COMPACT_ATOMS: atom_id res chain seq x y z
N PRO A 1 -22.04 4.06 2.83
CA PRO A 1 -23.20 4.26 1.92
C PRO A 1 -23.93 5.60 2.18
N ILE A 2 -24.24 5.97 3.44
CA ILE A 2 -25.02 7.18 3.76
C ILE A 2 -24.37 8.44 3.20
N GLU A 3 -23.10 8.73 3.58
CA GLU A 3 -22.38 9.91 3.08
C GLU A 3 -22.31 9.95 1.56
N LEU A 4 -21.99 8.83 0.91
CA LEU A 4 -21.91 8.77 -0.54
C LEU A 4 -23.23 9.13 -1.22
N ASN A 5 -24.36 8.65 -0.67
CA ASN A 5 -25.67 8.95 -1.21
C ASN A 5 -26.09 10.42 -0.97
N VAL A 6 -25.67 10.99 0.14
CA VAL A 6 -25.91 12.41 0.45
C VAL A 6 -25.00 13.28 -0.42
N GLU A 7 -23.71 12.94 -0.54
CA GLU A 7 -22.73 13.65 -1.36
C GLU A 7 -23.16 13.75 -2.83
N LYS A 8 -23.70 12.67 -3.40
CA LYS A 8 -24.27 12.68 -4.76
C LYS A 8 -25.40 13.68 -4.93
N LYS A 9 -26.10 14.06 -3.85
CA LYS A 9 -27.25 14.98 -3.90
C LYS A 9 -26.88 16.42 -3.59
N VAL A 10 -25.96 16.66 -2.67
CA VAL A 10 -25.65 18.00 -2.15
C VAL A 10 -24.21 18.45 -2.39
N GLY A 11 -23.36 17.56 -2.95
CA GLY A 11 -21.94 17.81 -3.18
C GLY A 11 -21.06 17.54 -1.97
N LYS A 12 -19.76 17.78 -2.12
CA LYS A 12 -18.74 17.48 -1.11
C LYS A 12 -18.77 18.48 0.05
N PRO A 13 -18.68 17.97 1.32
CA PRO A 13 -18.57 18.85 2.48
C PRO A 13 -17.28 19.68 2.42
N GLY A 14 -17.36 20.94 2.84
CA GLY A 14 -16.25 21.90 2.81
C GLY A 14 -16.02 22.57 1.43
N HIS A 15 -16.73 22.13 0.39
CA HIS A 15 -16.72 22.75 -0.95
C HIS A 15 -18.07 23.35 -1.32
N THR A 16 -19.12 22.54 -1.40
CA THR A 16 -20.46 22.96 -1.82
C THR A 16 -21.44 23.12 -0.66
N VAL A 17 -21.16 22.48 0.45
CA VAL A 17 -22.00 22.48 1.66
C VAL A 17 -21.11 22.50 2.91
N SER A 18 -21.54 23.15 3.98
CA SER A 18 -20.80 23.13 5.24
C SER A 18 -20.77 21.73 5.87
N ALA A 19 -19.73 21.42 6.64
CA ALA A 19 -19.61 20.13 7.33
C ALA A 19 -20.78 19.87 8.30
N SER A 20 -21.28 20.92 8.96
CA SER A 20 -22.42 20.82 9.87
C SER A 20 -23.71 20.47 9.13
N GLU A 21 -24.01 21.19 8.06
CA GLU A 21 -25.19 20.94 7.23
C GLU A 21 -25.12 19.56 6.57
N PHE A 22 -23.94 19.16 6.10
CA PHE A 22 -23.74 17.83 5.52
C PHE A 22 -24.03 16.72 6.54
N ARG A 23 -23.52 16.83 7.79
CA ARG A 23 -23.83 15.88 8.86
C ARG A 23 -25.33 15.81 9.16
N GLN A 24 -26.00 16.96 9.19
CA GLN A 24 -27.44 16.99 9.40
C GLN A 24 -28.18 16.23 8.31
N LYS A 25 -27.86 16.47 7.04
CA LYS A 25 -28.46 15.75 5.90
C LYS A 25 -28.15 14.24 5.93
N CYS A 26 -26.98 13.85 6.40
CA CYS A 26 -26.64 12.43 6.60
C CYS A 26 -27.52 11.79 7.69
N ARG A 27 -27.76 12.48 8.81
CA ARG A 27 -28.65 11.98 9.89
C ARG A 27 -30.10 11.87 9.42
N GLU A 28 -30.61 12.85 8.68
CA GLU A 28 -31.93 12.81 8.07
C GLU A 28 -32.12 11.65 7.10
N TYR A 29 -31.10 11.46 6.24
CA TYR A 29 -31.08 10.32 5.30
C TYR A 29 -31.04 8.98 6.06
N ALA A 30 -30.22 8.86 7.10
CA ALA A 30 -30.11 7.66 7.92
C ALA A 30 -31.44 7.36 8.64
N ALA A 31 -32.08 8.35 9.25
CA ALA A 31 -33.37 8.18 9.91
C ALA A 31 -34.45 7.64 8.96
N LYS A 32 -34.50 8.15 7.73
CA LYS A 32 -35.40 7.61 6.70
C LYS A 32 -35.09 6.13 6.36
N GLN A 33 -33.80 5.75 6.27
CA GLN A 33 -33.44 4.35 6.02
C GLN A 33 -33.81 3.44 7.20
N VAL A 34 -33.69 3.92 8.45
CA VAL A 34 -34.15 3.18 9.64
C VAL A 34 -35.63 2.84 9.52
N THR A 35 -36.48 3.83 9.19
CA THR A 35 -37.93 3.60 9.00
C THR A 35 -38.19 2.58 7.91
N ASN A 36 -37.59 2.73 6.73
CA ASN A 36 -37.78 1.80 5.62
C ASN A 36 -37.37 0.38 5.99
N GLN A 37 -36.19 0.21 6.63
CA GLN A 37 -35.71 -1.12 7.05
C GLN A 37 -36.61 -1.73 8.14
N CYS A 38 -37.11 -0.94 9.07
CA CYS A 38 -38.06 -1.41 10.07
C CYS A 38 -39.30 -1.99 9.42
N ASP A 39 -39.88 -1.28 8.45
CA ASP A 39 -41.08 -1.73 7.73
C ASP A 39 -40.80 -3.00 6.92
N ASP A 40 -39.65 -3.09 6.26
CA ASP A 40 -39.24 -4.27 5.50
C ASP A 40 -39.05 -5.49 6.42
N PHE A 41 -38.37 -5.34 7.57
CA PHE A 41 -38.18 -6.43 8.52
C PHE A 41 -39.50 -6.90 9.16
N LYS A 42 -40.40 -5.97 9.53
CA LYS A 42 -41.73 -6.30 10.02
C LYS A 42 -42.50 -7.11 8.98
N ARG A 43 -42.43 -6.70 7.70
CA ARG A 43 -43.06 -7.41 6.59
C ARG A 43 -42.53 -8.83 6.42
N MET A 44 -41.24 -9.04 6.66
CA MET A 44 -40.60 -10.37 6.61
C MET A 44 -40.90 -11.23 7.85
N GLY A 45 -41.65 -10.70 8.83
CA GLY A 45 -42.01 -11.43 10.04
C GLY A 45 -40.91 -11.47 11.11
N VAL A 46 -39.91 -10.60 11.01
CA VAL A 46 -38.87 -10.49 12.06
C VAL A 46 -39.51 -9.87 13.33
N VAL A 47 -39.26 -10.51 14.47
CA VAL A 47 -39.72 -10.04 15.78
C VAL A 47 -38.57 -9.30 16.46
N GLY A 48 -38.87 -8.14 17.04
CA GLY A 48 -37.92 -7.29 17.77
C GLY A 48 -38.61 -6.11 18.45
N ASP A 49 -37.83 -5.36 19.24
CA ASP A 49 -38.25 -4.09 19.79
C ASP A 49 -38.05 -2.99 18.73
N TRP A 50 -39.13 -2.66 18.02
CA TRP A 50 -39.08 -1.69 16.94
C TRP A 50 -39.21 -0.23 17.42
N ASP A 51 -39.60 -0.02 18.68
CA ASP A 51 -39.78 1.31 19.27
C ASP A 51 -38.49 1.83 19.90
N ASP A 52 -37.59 0.92 20.31
CA ASP A 52 -36.24 1.26 20.80
C ASP A 52 -35.12 0.51 20.02
N PRO A 53 -34.94 0.80 18.74
CA PRO A 53 -33.95 0.14 17.94
C PRO A 53 -32.51 0.57 18.31
N TYR A 54 -31.56 -0.37 18.22
CA TYR A 54 -30.13 -0.07 18.36
C TYR A 54 -29.64 0.78 17.17
N LEU A 55 -29.33 2.05 17.41
CA LEU A 55 -28.89 2.99 16.38
C LEU A 55 -27.49 3.54 16.70
N THR A 56 -26.52 3.31 15.82
CA THR A 56 -25.16 3.83 15.98
C THR A 56 -25.06 5.35 15.87
N MET A 57 -26.09 6.02 15.38
CA MET A 57 -26.17 7.49 15.33
C MET A 57 -26.81 8.12 16.58
N ASN A 58 -27.19 7.34 17.59
CA ASN A 58 -27.67 7.88 18.84
C ASN A 58 -26.54 8.58 19.58
N PHE A 59 -26.83 9.74 20.20
CA PHE A 59 -25.83 10.52 20.94
C PHE A 59 -25.20 9.74 22.10
N SER A 60 -25.97 8.88 22.77
CA SER A 60 -25.44 7.97 23.80
C SER A 60 -24.43 6.98 23.23
N PHE A 61 -24.66 6.47 22.03
CA PHE A 61 -23.75 5.57 21.35
C PHE A 61 -22.45 6.30 20.94
N GLU A 62 -22.57 7.48 20.32
CA GLU A 62 -21.41 8.30 19.95
C GLU A 62 -20.59 8.69 21.18
N ALA A 63 -21.24 9.05 22.30
CA ALA A 63 -20.57 9.31 23.57
C ALA A 63 -19.81 8.08 24.11
N ASN A 64 -20.35 6.88 23.94
CA ASN A 64 -19.68 5.65 24.35
C ASN A 64 -18.45 5.35 23.47
N ILE A 65 -18.48 5.67 22.17
CA ILE A 65 -17.30 5.60 21.30
C ILE A 65 -16.18 6.48 21.88
N VAL A 66 -16.47 7.73 22.21
CA VAL A 66 -15.49 8.67 22.77
C VAL A 66 -14.94 8.18 24.13
N ARG A 67 -15.80 7.68 25.03
CA ARG A 67 -15.38 7.09 26.31
C ARG A 67 -14.48 5.87 26.10
N THR A 68 -14.81 5.03 25.12
CA THR A 68 -14.01 3.84 24.78
C THR A 68 -12.64 4.23 24.23
N LEU A 69 -12.58 5.25 23.38
CA LEU A 69 -11.31 5.83 22.91
C LEU A 69 -10.46 6.31 24.08
N GLY A 70 -11.07 7.02 25.07
CA GLY A 70 -10.37 7.42 26.30
C GLY A 70 -9.73 6.23 27.02
N LYS A 71 -10.47 5.12 27.19
CA LYS A 71 -9.92 3.89 27.82
C LYS A 71 -8.76 3.28 27.03
N ILE A 72 -8.84 3.31 25.69
CA ILE A 72 -7.75 2.81 24.82
C ILE A 72 -6.49 3.66 25.02
N ILE A 73 -6.65 4.98 25.18
CA ILE A 73 -5.57 5.93 25.46
C ILE A 73 -4.96 5.67 26.84
N ASP A 74 -5.81 5.61 27.88
CA ASP A 74 -5.37 5.37 29.26
C ASP A 74 -4.59 4.07 29.42
N ASN A 75 -4.93 3.04 28.63
CA ASN A 75 -4.22 1.77 28.55
C ASN A 75 -2.98 1.80 27.62
N GLY A 76 -2.62 2.93 27.04
CA GLY A 76 -1.40 3.11 26.25
C GLY A 76 -1.39 2.44 24.87
N HIS A 77 -2.56 2.06 24.33
CA HIS A 77 -2.65 1.37 23.03
C HIS A 77 -2.71 2.32 21.84
N LEU A 78 -3.10 3.59 22.05
CA LEU A 78 -3.22 4.56 20.95
C LEU A 78 -1.83 5.07 20.54
N GLN A 79 -1.63 5.20 19.23
CA GLN A 79 -0.44 5.85 18.68
C GLN A 79 -0.77 6.62 17.40
N GLN A 80 -0.08 7.72 17.19
CA GLN A 80 -0.02 8.39 15.90
C GLN A 80 1.11 7.77 15.08
N GLY A 81 0.90 7.58 13.78
CA GLY A 81 1.91 7.04 12.90
C GLY A 81 1.81 7.62 11.50
N PHE A 82 2.96 7.75 10.84
CA PHE A 82 3.07 8.08 9.42
C PHE A 82 3.56 6.84 8.70
N LYS A 83 2.62 6.05 8.16
CA LYS A 83 2.91 4.80 7.47
C LYS A 83 1.91 4.53 6.34
N PRO A 84 2.22 3.65 5.39
CA PRO A 84 1.30 3.29 4.32
C PRO A 84 0.00 2.69 4.89
N VAL A 85 -1.10 3.19 4.37
CA VAL A 85 -2.45 2.65 4.64
C VAL A 85 -3.18 2.49 3.33
N HIS A 86 -4.17 1.62 3.29
CA HIS A 86 -5.11 1.59 2.17
C HIS A 86 -5.80 2.94 2.03
N TRP A 87 -5.72 3.53 0.86
CA TRP A 87 -6.27 4.86 0.56
C TRP A 87 -7.15 4.83 -0.67
N CYS A 88 -8.39 5.25 -0.51
CA CYS A 88 -9.31 5.43 -1.63
C CYS A 88 -9.27 6.88 -2.12
N LEU A 89 -8.91 7.08 -3.38
CA LEU A 89 -8.82 8.41 -4.00
C LEU A 89 -10.19 9.10 -4.09
N ASP A 90 -11.24 8.34 -4.39
CA ASP A 90 -12.61 8.87 -4.49
C ASP A 90 -13.18 9.23 -3.11
N CYS A 91 -12.91 8.41 -2.09
CA CYS A 91 -13.26 8.75 -0.70
C CYS A 91 -12.44 9.93 -0.16
N GLY A 92 -11.20 10.12 -0.63
CA GLY A 92 -10.21 11.00 0.00
C GLY A 92 -9.91 10.56 1.44
N SER A 93 -9.86 9.25 1.70
CA SER A 93 -9.79 8.71 3.07
C SER A 93 -9.08 7.36 3.13
N ALA A 94 -8.46 7.11 4.29
CA ALA A 94 -7.96 5.79 4.65
C ALA A 94 -9.10 4.77 4.75
N LEU A 95 -8.76 3.51 4.51
CA LEU A 95 -9.63 2.34 4.66
C LEU A 95 -9.02 1.36 5.66
N ALA A 96 -9.87 0.61 6.38
CA ALA A 96 -9.44 -0.57 7.09
C ALA A 96 -9.38 -1.77 6.13
N GLU A 97 -8.69 -2.84 6.55
CA GLU A 97 -8.60 -4.11 5.80
C GLU A 97 -9.98 -4.62 5.36
N ALA A 98 -10.96 -4.63 6.27
CA ALA A 98 -12.32 -5.08 6.00
C ALA A 98 -13.12 -4.18 5.03
N GLU A 99 -12.58 -3.03 4.64
CA GLU A 99 -13.19 -2.12 3.67
C GLU A 99 -12.58 -2.26 2.26
N VAL A 100 -11.72 -3.27 2.06
CA VAL A 100 -11.05 -3.58 0.81
C VAL A 100 -11.63 -4.85 0.21
N GLU A 101 -11.94 -4.80 -1.08
CA GLU A 101 -12.36 -5.95 -1.89
C GLU A 101 -11.33 -6.17 -2.99
N TYR A 102 -11.09 -7.42 -3.35
CA TYR A 102 -10.15 -7.75 -4.42
C TYR A 102 -10.92 -8.10 -5.70
N GLN A 103 -10.48 -7.53 -6.81
CA GLN A 103 -11.05 -7.76 -8.14
C GLN A 103 -9.91 -7.91 -9.16
N ASP A 104 -10.14 -8.69 -10.20
CA ASP A 104 -9.19 -8.81 -11.30
C ASP A 104 -9.08 -7.49 -12.04
N LYS A 105 -7.84 -7.05 -12.26
CA LYS A 105 -7.52 -5.84 -12.99
C LYS A 105 -6.37 -6.09 -13.96
N VAL A 106 -6.50 -5.55 -15.15
CA VAL A 106 -5.39 -5.47 -16.10
C VAL A 106 -4.58 -4.22 -15.79
N SER A 107 -3.30 -4.40 -15.48
CA SER A 107 -2.35 -3.32 -15.24
C SER A 107 -1.20 -3.37 -16.25
N SER A 108 -0.53 -2.24 -16.46
CA SER A 108 0.72 -2.19 -17.21
C SER A 108 1.84 -2.75 -16.34
N ALA A 109 2.32 -3.96 -16.66
CA ALA A 109 3.52 -4.51 -16.05
C ALA A 109 4.73 -4.06 -16.86
N ILE A 110 5.76 -3.56 -16.18
CA ILE A 110 7.00 -3.08 -16.78
C ILE A 110 8.21 -3.69 -16.11
N ASP A 111 9.22 -4.00 -16.92
CA ASP A 111 10.57 -4.31 -16.47
C ASP A 111 11.45 -3.08 -16.75
N VAL A 112 12.20 -2.60 -15.75
CA VAL A 112 12.94 -1.34 -15.81
C VAL A 112 14.39 -1.55 -15.38
N ALA A 113 15.34 -1.04 -16.16
CA ALA A 113 16.76 -1.05 -15.84
C ALA A 113 17.11 0.11 -14.90
N PHE A 114 17.76 -0.24 -13.77
CA PHE A 114 18.36 0.70 -12.82
C PHE A 114 19.87 0.57 -12.89
N PRO A 115 20.60 1.48 -13.56
CA PRO A 115 22.05 1.40 -13.68
C PRO A 115 22.72 1.42 -12.31
N PHE A 116 23.81 0.68 -12.18
CA PHE A 116 24.71 0.87 -11.05
C PHE A 116 25.28 2.30 -11.06
N ALA A 117 25.30 2.93 -9.89
CA ALA A 117 25.77 4.32 -9.76
C ALA A 117 27.28 4.44 -10.04
N ASP A 118 28.04 3.42 -9.69
CA ASP A 118 29.47 3.29 -10.00
C ASP A 118 29.67 2.03 -10.87
N GLN A 119 29.77 2.24 -12.17
CA GLN A 119 29.93 1.16 -13.15
C GLN A 119 31.24 0.40 -12.96
N GLN A 120 32.35 1.08 -12.63
CA GLN A 120 33.65 0.46 -12.44
C GLN A 120 33.67 -0.43 -11.19
N ALA A 121 33.08 0.05 -10.08
CA ALA A 121 32.93 -0.76 -8.88
C ALA A 121 32.01 -1.97 -9.12
N ALA A 122 30.95 -1.82 -9.92
CA ALA A 122 30.07 -2.91 -10.31
C ALA A 122 30.78 -3.95 -11.20
N GLU A 123 31.59 -3.52 -12.19
CA GLU A 123 32.41 -4.43 -12.99
C GLU A 123 33.36 -5.26 -12.13
N ALA A 124 34.01 -4.60 -11.14
CA ALA A 124 34.91 -5.29 -10.22
C ALA A 124 34.18 -6.28 -9.31
N LEU A 125 32.98 -5.87 -8.78
CA LEU A 125 32.13 -6.72 -7.93
C LEU A 125 31.64 -7.96 -8.67
N LEU A 126 31.22 -7.80 -9.93
CA LEU A 126 30.68 -8.87 -10.79
C LEU A 126 31.74 -9.65 -11.53
N GLY A 127 33.00 -9.21 -11.52
CA GLY A 127 34.11 -9.88 -12.21
C GLY A 127 34.03 -9.81 -13.75
N VAL A 128 33.46 -8.74 -14.29
CA VAL A 128 33.32 -8.51 -15.74
C VAL A 128 34.02 -7.23 -16.18
N ASN A 129 34.29 -7.09 -17.47
CA ASN A 129 34.84 -5.86 -18.04
C ASN A 129 34.28 -5.63 -19.46
N GLY A 130 33.94 -4.40 -19.77
CA GLY A 130 33.56 -3.98 -21.11
C GLY A 130 32.32 -4.64 -21.68
N VAL A 131 31.38 -4.99 -20.81
CA VAL A 131 30.10 -5.66 -21.18
C VAL A 131 28.96 -4.70 -21.44
N GLY A 132 29.22 -3.38 -21.49
CA GLY A 132 28.25 -2.33 -21.64
C GLY A 132 27.77 -1.78 -20.28
N GLU A 133 26.68 -1.00 -20.28
CA GLU A 133 26.12 -0.45 -19.04
C GLU A 133 25.56 -1.58 -18.17
N LEU A 134 25.98 -1.62 -16.91
CA LEU A 134 25.51 -2.58 -15.92
C LEU A 134 24.31 -2.02 -15.18
N SER A 135 23.24 -2.78 -15.06
CA SER A 135 22.00 -2.39 -14.41
C SER A 135 21.40 -3.53 -13.60
N VAL A 136 20.52 -3.20 -12.69
CA VAL A 136 19.60 -4.15 -12.04
C VAL A 136 18.25 -4.05 -12.73
N ALA A 137 17.61 -5.15 -13.08
CA ALA A 137 16.27 -5.15 -13.65
C ALA A 137 15.22 -5.28 -12.53
N ILE A 138 14.31 -4.31 -12.40
CA ILE A 138 13.15 -4.41 -11.51
C ILE A 138 11.87 -4.66 -12.31
N TRP A 139 10.87 -5.24 -11.67
CA TRP A 139 9.55 -5.45 -12.24
C TRP A 139 8.48 -4.80 -11.37
N THR A 140 7.49 -4.15 -12.00
CA THR A 140 6.36 -3.58 -11.28
C THR A 140 5.09 -3.54 -12.13
N THR A 141 3.93 -3.67 -11.47
CA THR A 141 2.59 -3.46 -12.05
C THR A 141 2.03 -2.07 -11.73
N THR A 142 2.79 -1.25 -11.01
CA THR A 142 2.42 0.09 -10.58
C THR A 142 3.46 1.12 -11.01
N PRO A 143 3.59 1.42 -12.32
CA PRO A 143 4.63 2.33 -12.84
C PRO A 143 4.68 3.67 -12.10
N TRP A 144 3.54 4.16 -11.66
CA TRP A 144 3.41 5.44 -10.95
C TRP A 144 4.20 5.50 -9.63
N THR A 145 4.53 4.36 -8.99
CA THR A 145 5.33 4.36 -7.75
C THR A 145 6.81 4.62 -7.98
N LEU A 146 7.30 4.53 -9.23
CA LEU A 146 8.71 4.81 -9.56
C LEU A 146 9.15 6.21 -9.18
N ALA A 147 8.25 7.20 -9.22
CA ALA A 147 8.53 8.56 -8.76
C ALA A 147 8.81 8.66 -7.24
N ALA A 148 8.40 7.63 -6.48
CA ALA A 148 8.60 7.54 -5.04
C ALA A 148 9.72 6.55 -4.65
N ASN A 149 10.50 6.05 -5.60
CA ASN A 149 11.57 5.08 -5.34
C ASN A 149 12.58 5.61 -4.33
N ARG A 150 13.00 4.72 -3.39
CA ARG A 150 14.07 4.99 -2.42
C ARG A 150 15.07 3.85 -2.28
N GLY A 151 14.84 2.73 -2.99
CA GLY A 151 15.74 1.58 -2.98
C GLY A 151 15.27 0.48 -3.90
N VAL A 152 16.06 -0.59 -3.94
CA VAL A 152 15.71 -1.85 -4.59
C VAL A 152 16.04 -2.98 -3.63
N SER A 153 15.07 -3.87 -3.38
CA SER A 153 15.24 -5.02 -2.50
C SER A 153 15.69 -6.26 -3.30
N VAL A 154 16.62 -7.00 -2.75
CA VAL A 154 17.13 -8.29 -3.23
C VAL A 154 17.13 -9.30 -2.08
N ALA A 155 17.06 -10.59 -2.35
CA ALA A 155 17.16 -11.62 -1.31
C ALA A 155 18.61 -12.05 -1.10
N ALA A 156 19.05 -12.13 0.15
CA ALA A 156 20.42 -12.48 0.50
C ALA A 156 20.83 -13.87 0.00
N ASP A 157 19.90 -14.82 0.06
CA ASP A 157 20.13 -16.24 -0.20
C ASP A 157 20.03 -16.63 -1.68
N LEU A 158 19.45 -15.76 -2.52
CA LEU A 158 19.29 -16.04 -3.93
C LEU A 158 20.62 -15.84 -4.70
N ASP A 159 20.77 -16.63 -5.74
CA ASP A 159 21.79 -16.41 -6.76
C ASP A 159 21.22 -15.45 -7.81
N TYR A 160 22.04 -14.48 -8.18
CA TYR A 160 21.75 -13.49 -9.22
C TYR A 160 22.70 -13.67 -10.37
N VAL A 161 22.20 -13.53 -11.58
CA VAL A 161 22.96 -13.62 -12.81
C VAL A 161 22.92 -12.32 -13.58
N LEU A 162 24.06 -11.92 -14.11
CA LEU A 162 24.17 -10.83 -15.05
C LEU A 162 23.96 -11.38 -16.46
N MET A 163 22.89 -10.98 -17.13
CA MET A 163 22.60 -11.40 -18.49
C MET A 163 22.73 -10.26 -19.49
N ARG A 164 23.13 -10.57 -20.72
CA ARG A 164 23.22 -9.60 -21.79
C ARG A 164 21.84 -9.25 -22.35
N VAL A 165 21.54 -7.97 -22.50
CA VAL A 165 20.33 -7.43 -23.15
C VAL A 165 20.73 -6.33 -24.14
N GLY A 166 20.91 -6.69 -25.40
CA GLY A 166 21.44 -5.78 -26.41
C GLY A 166 22.86 -5.28 -26.07
N GLU A 167 23.01 -3.94 -25.94
CA GLU A 167 24.32 -3.32 -25.62
C GLU A 167 24.55 -3.15 -24.10
N GLN A 168 23.59 -3.55 -23.26
CA GLN A 168 23.69 -3.47 -21.80
C GLN A 168 23.68 -4.86 -21.17
N ALA A 169 23.99 -4.94 -19.88
CA ALA A 169 23.88 -6.16 -19.11
C ALA A 169 23.02 -5.89 -17.85
N VAL A 170 22.07 -6.77 -17.58
CA VAL A 170 21.13 -6.61 -16.47
C VAL A 170 21.21 -7.77 -15.49
N LEU A 171 21.13 -7.44 -14.20
CA LEU A 171 21.13 -8.40 -13.10
C LEU A 171 19.69 -8.82 -12.81
N VAL A 172 19.43 -10.13 -12.76
CA VAL A 172 18.17 -10.77 -12.38
C VAL A 172 18.43 -11.98 -11.48
N ALA A 173 17.44 -12.44 -10.73
CA ALA A 173 17.58 -13.70 -10.00
C ALA A 173 17.76 -14.87 -10.99
N GLU A 174 18.69 -15.78 -10.69
CA GLU A 174 19.00 -16.92 -11.58
C GLU A 174 17.76 -17.79 -11.83
N ALA A 175 16.94 -18.02 -10.82
CA ALA A 175 15.71 -18.80 -10.95
C ALA A 175 14.69 -18.19 -11.93
N LEU A 176 14.80 -16.90 -12.25
CA LEU A 176 13.91 -16.16 -13.16
C LEU A 176 14.58 -15.83 -14.50
N LEU A 177 15.81 -16.32 -14.75
CA LEU A 177 16.61 -15.99 -15.94
C LEU A 177 15.83 -16.25 -17.25
N GLU A 178 15.28 -17.45 -17.41
CA GLU A 178 14.57 -17.85 -18.63
C GLU A 178 13.29 -17.04 -18.83
N GLU A 179 12.56 -16.79 -17.75
CA GLU A 179 11.34 -15.97 -17.81
C GLU A 179 11.64 -14.52 -18.18
N CYS A 180 12.69 -13.93 -17.58
CA CYS A 180 13.14 -12.58 -17.91
C CYS A 180 13.65 -12.51 -19.36
N ALA A 181 14.46 -13.47 -19.81
CA ALA A 181 14.94 -13.56 -21.17
C ALA A 181 13.79 -13.58 -22.18
N GLY A 182 12.80 -14.45 -21.96
CA GLY A 182 11.59 -14.51 -22.81
C GLY A 182 10.82 -13.20 -22.85
N ARG A 183 10.71 -12.48 -21.70
CA ARG A 183 10.08 -11.15 -21.65
C ARG A 183 10.88 -10.10 -22.44
N PHE A 184 12.21 -10.20 -22.43
CA PHE A 184 13.10 -9.25 -23.12
C PHE A 184 13.36 -9.62 -24.59
N GLY A 185 12.72 -10.68 -25.08
CA GLY A 185 12.86 -11.14 -26.47
C GLY A 185 14.19 -11.83 -26.77
N ILE A 186 14.76 -12.52 -25.78
CA ILE A 186 16.05 -13.22 -25.87
C ILE A 186 15.78 -14.72 -25.82
N ASP A 187 16.05 -15.42 -26.92
CA ASP A 187 15.82 -16.87 -27.02
C ASP A 187 16.91 -17.70 -26.30
N SER A 188 18.12 -17.17 -26.19
CA SER A 188 19.25 -17.84 -25.56
C SER A 188 20.04 -16.84 -24.70
N PRO A 189 19.73 -16.76 -23.40
CA PRO A 189 20.37 -15.78 -22.52
C PRO A 189 21.85 -16.09 -22.29
N GLU A 190 22.72 -15.12 -22.57
CA GLU A 190 24.13 -15.17 -22.23
C GLU A 190 24.30 -14.73 -20.76
N THR A 191 24.75 -15.65 -19.91
CA THR A 191 25.14 -15.34 -18.52
C THR A 191 26.59 -14.87 -18.48
N LEU A 192 26.82 -13.63 -18.09
CA LEU A 192 28.14 -12.99 -18.02
C LEU A 192 28.79 -13.15 -16.65
N ALA A 193 27.99 -13.17 -15.59
CA ALA A 193 28.45 -13.32 -14.20
C ALA A 193 27.37 -13.95 -13.32
N ARG A 194 27.81 -14.44 -12.14
CA ARG A 194 26.91 -14.93 -11.08
C ARG A 194 27.40 -14.44 -9.74
N VAL A 195 26.47 -13.94 -8.89
CA VAL A 195 26.77 -13.48 -7.54
C VAL A 195 25.65 -13.85 -6.56
N LYS A 196 25.98 -13.96 -5.28
CA LYS A 196 24.96 -14.06 -4.21
C LYS A 196 24.35 -12.70 -3.92
N GLY A 197 23.06 -12.68 -3.63
CA GLY A 197 22.37 -11.45 -3.25
C GLY A 197 22.98 -10.75 -2.03
N SER A 198 23.54 -11.50 -1.08
CA SER A 198 24.20 -10.95 0.09
C SER A 198 25.38 -10.00 -0.22
N VAL A 199 26.06 -10.15 -1.36
CA VAL A 199 27.15 -9.24 -1.74
C VAL A 199 26.68 -7.93 -2.34
N LEU A 200 25.38 -7.83 -2.66
CA LEU A 200 24.75 -6.65 -3.25
C LEU A 200 24.30 -5.64 -2.19
N ASP A 201 24.38 -5.98 -0.90
CA ASP A 201 23.95 -5.10 0.18
C ASP A 201 24.63 -3.74 0.10
N ARG A 202 23.82 -2.67 0.13
CA ARG A 202 24.22 -1.24 0.06
C ARG A 202 24.93 -0.82 -1.23
N VAL A 203 25.04 -1.69 -2.23
CA VAL A 203 25.46 -1.27 -3.57
C VAL A 203 24.43 -0.28 -4.11
N ARG A 204 24.88 0.74 -4.83
CA ARG A 204 23.97 1.83 -5.23
C ARG A 204 23.60 1.75 -6.71
N VAL A 205 22.33 2.05 -6.98
CA VAL A 205 21.76 2.12 -8.33
C VAL A 205 21.06 3.46 -8.53
N VAL A 206 20.82 3.86 -9.77
CA VAL A 206 20.18 5.13 -10.12
C VAL A 206 18.75 4.87 -10.61
N PRO A 207 17.72 5.38 -9.90
CA PRO A 207 16.34 5.30 -10.35
C PRO A 207 16.11 6.12 -11.63
N PRO A 208 15.13 5.74 -12.47
CA PRO A 208 14.94 6.39 -13.78
C PRO A 208 14.51 7.86 -13.72
N PHE A 209 13.91 8.31 -12.61
CA PHE A 209 13.35 9.66 -12.46
C PHE A 209 14.02 10.48 -11.34
N SER A 210 15.19 10.07 -10.88
CA SER A 210 15.97 10.78 -9.88
C SER A 210 17.44 10.78 -10.29
N ASP A 211 18.15 11.85 -9.97
CA ASP A 211 19.61 11.93 -10.12
C ASP A 211 20.33 11.38 -8.87
N GLU A 212 19.58 11.13 -7.78
CA GLU A 212 20.12 10.55 -6.55
C GLU A 212 20.14 9.03 -6.64
N SER A 213 21.30 8.45 -6.35
CA SER A 213 21.42 7.00 -6.27
C SER A 213 20.75 6.45 -5.00
N VAL A 214 20.19 5.24 -5.09
CA VAL A 214 19.52 4.54 -3.99
C VAL A 214 20.21 3.20 -3.69
N PRO A 215 20.11 2.65 -2.46
CA PRO A 215 20.74 1.40 -2.12
C PRO A 215 20.01 0.17 -2.67
N LEU A 216 20.75 -0.87 -2.98
CA LEU A 216 20.26 -2.24 -2.93
C LEU A 216 20.16 -2.67 -1.46
N MET A 217 19.12 -3.42 -1.09
CA MET A 217 18.81 -3.79 0.28
C MET A 217 18.46 -5.28 0.37
N LEU A 218 18.83 -5.92 1.46
CA LEU A 218 18.48 -7.31 1.70
C LEU A 218 17.08 -7.39 2.33
N GLY A 219 16.12 -7.96 1.59
CA GLY A 219 14.72 -8.07 2.00
C GLY A 219 14.19 -9.49 1.90
N ASP A 220 13.65 -10.01 3.02
CA ASP A 220 13.09 -11.36 3.10
C ASP A 220 11.77 -11.53 2.31
N HIS A 221 11.14 -10.41 1.89
CA HIS A 221 9.93 -10.41 1.07
C HIS A 221 10.20 -10.63 -0.42
N VAL A 222 11.46 -10.66 -0.84
CA VAL A 222 11.82 -10.91 -2.24
C VAL A 222 11.70 -12.39 -2.53
N THR A 223 10.83 -12.76 -3.48
CA THR A 223 10.59 -14.13 -3.92
C THR A 223 10.94 -14.32 -5.40
N THR A 224 10.89 -15.55 -5.85
CA THR A 224 11.10 -15.94 -7.25
C THR A 224 9.80 -16.44 -7.93
N ASP A 225 8.65 -16.11 -7.39
CA ASP A 225 7.35 -16.53 -7.96
C ASP A 225 6.98 -15.72 -9.20
N ALA A 226 7.49 -14.48 -9.31
CA ALA A 226 7.29 -13.59 -10.45
C ALA A 226 8.32 -12.46 -10.46
N GLY A 227 8.39 -11.73 -11.57
CA GLY A 227 9.23 -10.53 -11.69
C GLY A 227 10.66 -10.83 -12.10
N THR A 228 11.63 -10.20 -11.44
CA THR A 228 13.07 -10.27 -11.75
C THR A 228 13.91 -10.73 -10.56
N GLY A 229 13.30 -10.91 -9.37
CA GLY A 229 14.01 -11.13 -8.12
C GLY A 229 14.66 -9.85 -7.54
N CYS A 230 14.40 -8.70 -8.15
CA CYS A 230 14.79 -7.39 -7.66
C CYS A 230 13.53 -6.53 -7.56
N VAL A 231 13.19 -6.09 -6.35
CA VAL A 231 11.92 -5.41 -6.07
C VAL A 231 12.17 -3.91 -5.88
N HIS A 232 11.55 -3.09 -6.74
CA HIS A 232 11.48 -1.65 -6.55
C HIS A 232 10.83 -1.32 -5.20
N THR A 233 11.48 -0.47 -4.40
CA THR A 233 11.06 -0.15 -3.04
C THR A 233 10.68 1.32 -2.91
N ALA A 234 9.40 1.56 -2.54
CA ALA A 234 8.83 2.88 -2.27
C ALA A 234 8.15 2.89 -0.90
N PRO A 235 8.85 3.27 0.20
CA PRO A 235 8.37 3.15 1.58
C PRO A 235 7.03 3.83 1.87
N ALA A 236 6.61 4.78 1.05
CA ALA A 236 5.30 5.44 1.18
C ALA A 236 4.15 4.66 0.53
N HIS A 237 4.43 3.63 -0.30
CA HIS A 237 3.44 2.97 -1.16
C HIS A 237 3.41 1.44 -1.05
N GLY A 238 4.11 0.85 -0.09
CA GLY A 238 4.10 -0.59 0.22
C GLY A 238 4.36 -0.85 1.71
N LEU A 239 3.75 -1.89 2.28
CA LEU A 239 3.96 -2.24 3.70
C LEU A 239 5.34 -2.89 3.90
N GLU A 240 5.71 -3.81 3.05
CA GLU A 240 7.03 -4.46 3.05
C GLU A 240 8.12 -3.41 2.77
N ASP A 241 7.88 -2.51 1.80
CA ASP A 241 8.77 -1.40 1.46
C ASP A 241 9.00 -0.48 2.66
N PHE A 242 7.94 -0.20 3.42
CA PHE A 242 8.02 0.61 4.63
C PHE A 242 8.84 -0.08 5.73
N GLN A 243 8.67 -1.39 5.91
CA GLN A 243 9.40 -2.15 6.93
C GLN A 243 10.90 -2.21 6.62
N ILE A 244 11.25 -2.58 5.39
CA ILE A 244 12.66 -2.59 4.99
C ILE A 244 13.26 -1.17 4.98
N GLY A 245 12.46 -0.18 4.58
CA GLY A 245 12.85 1.23 4.63
C GLY A 245 13.26 1.68 6.03
N LYS A 246 12.57 1.22 7.08
CA LYS A 246 12.97 1.47 8.47
C LYS A 246 14.31 0.84 8.84
N THR A 247 14.56 -0.39 8.37
CA THR A 247 15.81 -1.11 8.65
C THR A 247 17.00 -0.41 8.02
N TYR A 248 16.81 0.22 6.87
CA TYR A 248 17.85 0.94 6.12
C TYR A 248 17.81 2.46 6.31
N ASP A 249 16.97 2.96 7.23
CA ASP A 249 16.81 4.40 7.53
C ASP A 249 16.44 5.23 6.29
N LEU A 250 15.54 4.71 5.46
CA LEU A 250 15.09 5.41 4.26
C LEU A 250 14.00 6.43 4.59
N GLU A 251 14.02 7.53 3.86
CA GLU A 251 12.94 8.50 3.87
C GLU A 251 11.61 7.89 3.40
N VAL A 252 10.53 8.16 4.13
CA VAL A 252 9.16 7.82 3.69
C VAL A 252 8.64 8.94 2.78
N TYR A 253 9.16 9.01 1.57
CA TYR A 253 8.80 10.03 0.58
C TYR A 253 7.47 9.70 -0.10
N ASN A 254 6.48 10.56 0.09
CA ASN A 254 5.16 10.42 -0.51
C ASN A 254 4.87 11.59 -1.48
N PRO A 255 5.12 11.43 -2.77
CA PRO A 255 4.85 12.46 -3.78
C PRO A 255 3.38 12.51 -4.23
N VAL A 256 2.47 11.69 -3.67
CA VAL A 256 1.09 11.57 -4.14
C VAL A 256 0.11 12.18 -3.14
N GLY A 257 -0.67 13.14 -3.61
CA GLY A 257 -1.74 13.77 -2.84
C GLY A 257 -2.91 12.82 -2.55
N GLY A 258 -3.79 13.21 -1.60
CA GLY A 258 -4.98 12.41 -1.25
C GLY A 258 -5.97 12.21 -2.39
N ASN A 259 -5.90 13.02 -3.43
CA ASN A 259 -6.70 12.95 -4.66
C ASN A 259 -6.01 12.16 -5.79
N GLY A 260 -4.86 11.55 -5.53
CA GLY A 260 -4.10 10.79 -6.53
C GLY A 260 -3.32 11.65 -7.53
N VAL A 261 -3.12 12.92 -7.23
CA VAL A 261 -2.32 13.83 -8.09
C VAL A 261 -0.93 13.96 -7.49
N TYR A 262 0.10 13.90 -8.32
CA TYR A 262 1.46 14.17 -7.91
C TYR A 262 1.62 15.58 -7.37
N LEU A 263 2.27 15.70 -6.22
CA LEU A 263 2.49 16.96 -5.53
C LEU A 263 3.53 17.82 -6.25
N GLN A 264 3.53 19.11 -5.91
CA GLN A 264 4.53 20.05 -6.38
C GLN A 264 5.94 19.59 -6.02
N GLY A 265 6.87 19.71 -6.96
CA GLY A 265 8.24 19.25 -6.83
C GLY A 265 8.46 17.77 -7.19
N THR A 266 7.42 17.05 -7.61
CA THR A 266 7.61 15.68 -8.14
C THR A 266 8.23 15.76 -9.54
N PRO A 267 9.45 15.22 -9.76
CA PRO A 267 10.10 15.28 -11.07
C PRO A 267 9.22 14.70 -12.16
N VAL A 268 9.18 15.37 -13.33
CA VAL A 268 8.48 14.96 -14.56
C VAL A 268 6.95 14.92 -14.48
N PHE A 269 6.36 14.50 -13.35
CA PHE A 269 4.94 14.14 -13.26
C PHE A 269 4.10 15.07 -12.38
N GLU A 270 4.67 16.18 -11.87
CA GLU A 270 3.95 17.18 -11.07
C GLU A 270 2.57 17.54 -11.66
N GLY A 271 1.53 17.54 -10.82
CA GLY A 271 0.18 17.91 -11.20
C GLY A 271 -0.59 16.85 -12.00
N LYS A 272 0.02 15.72 -12.37
CA LYS A 272 -0.63 14.63 -13.11
C LYS A 272 -1.26 13.63 -12.17
N HIS A 273 -2.40 13.07 -12.58
CA HIS A 273 -3.06 11.99 -11.82
C HIS A 273 -2.33 10.67 -12.07
N ILE A 274 -1.98 9.93 -11.01
CA ILE A 274 -1.12 8.73 -11.04
C ILE A 274 -1.56 7.68 -12.06
N PHE A 275 -2.86 7.35 -12.13
CA PHE A 275 -3.34 6.33 -13.07
C PHE A 275 -3.36 6.81 -14.53
N LYS A 276 -3.38 8.12 -14.75
CA LYS A 276 -3.30 8.71 -16.11
C LYS A 276 -1.85 8.93 -16.56
N ALA A 277 -0.93 9.01 -15.60
CA ALA A 277 0.48 9.19 -15.86
C ALA A 277 1.19 7.89 -16.31
N ASN A 278 0.58 6.71 -16.14
CA ASN A 278 1.25 5.44 -16.44
C ASN A 278 1.76 5.35 -17.88
N ASP A 279 0.97 5.76 -18.86
CA ASP A 279 1.39 5.69 -20.28
C ASP A 279 2.57 6.63 -20.55
N GLU A 280 2.54 7.85 -20.00
CA GLU A 280 3.62 8.81 -20.10
C GLU A 280 4.89 8.36 -19.35
N ILE A 281 4.75 7.68 -18.21
CA ILE A 281 5.86 7.06 -17.49
C ILE A 281 6.55 6.02 -18.38
N ILE A 282 5.77 5.20 -19.06
CA ILE A 282 6.28 4.17 -19.98
C ILE A 282 7.00 4.81 -21.16
N GLU A 283 6.43 5.85 -21.76
CA GLU A 283 7.06 6.61 -22.86
C GLU A 283 8.39 7.23 -22.41
N GLU A 284 8.40 7.86 -21.24
CA GLU A 284 9.61 8.50 -20.68
C GLU A 284 10.69 7.48 -20.36
N LEU A 285 10.34 6.29 -19.83
CA LEU A 285 11.27 5.18 -19.62
C LEU A 285 11.88 4.68 -20.93
N GLY A 286 11.06 4.62 -21.98
CA GLY A 286 11.53 4.29 -23.34
C GLY A 286 12.52 5.33 -23.88
N ALA A 287 12.20 6.62 -23.76
CA ALA A 287 13.05 7.73 -24.19
C ALA A 287 14.40 7.72 -23.45
N ARG A 288 14.42 7.36 -22.16
CA ARG A 288 15.63 7.23 -21.33
C ARG A 288 16.38 5.92 -21.55
N LYS A 289 15.87 5.00 -22.39
CA LYS A 289 16.42 3.66 -22.60
C LYS A 289 16.48 2.82 -21.31
N ARG A 290 15.49 3.01 -20.42
CA ARG A 290 15.36 2.29 -19.14
C ARG A 290 14.30 1.20 -19.20
N LEU A 291 13.37 1.25 -20.16
CA LEU A 291 12.33 0.25 -20.35
C LEU A 291 12.90 -1.00 -21.03
N LEU A 292 12.84 -2.13 -20.35
CA LEU A 292 13.25 -3.44 -20.88
C LEU A 292 12.07 -4.18 -21.52
N CYS A 293 10.90 -4.14 -20.86
CA CYS A 293 9.67 -4.76 -21.35
C CYS A 293 8.45 -4.02 -20.84
N HIS A 294 7.39 -4.00 -21.64
CA HIS A 294 6.05 -3.57 -21.25
C HIS A 294 5.01 -4.55 -21.78
N ARG A 295 4.13 -5.02 -20.90
CA ARG A 295 3.02 -5.91 -21.25
C ARG A 295 1.80 -5.71 -20.34
N PRO A 296 0.58 -6.01 -20.80
CA PRO A 296 -0.57 -6.10 -19.91
C PRO A 296 -0.42 -7.31 -18.97
N PHE A 297 -0.82 -7.13 -17.72
CA PHE A 297 -0.78 -8.17 -16.70
C PHE A 297 -2.07 -8.16 -15.89
N THR A 298 -2.77 -9.30 -15.86
CA THR A 298 -3.99 -9.46 -15.09
C THR A 298 -3.66 -10.02 -13.71
N HIS A 299 -4.09 -9.32 -12.68
CA HIS A 299 -3.87 -9.72 -11.30
C HIS A 299 -5.00 -9.26 -10.39
N SER A 300 -5.10 -9.87 -9.22
CA SER A 300 -5.99 -9.44 -8.15
C SER A 300 -5.53 -8.09 -7.60
N TYR A 301 -6.39 -7.08 -7.62
CA TYR A 301 -6.06 -5.71 -7.21
C TYR A 301 -7.05 -5.19 -6.16
N PRO A 302 -6.59 -4.47 -5.13
CA PRO A 302 -7.46 -3.96 -4.09
C PRO A 302 -8.36 -2.82 -4.58
N HIS A 303 -9.65 -2.90 -4.24
CA HIS A 303 -10.69 -1.94 -4.58
C HIS A 303 -11.42 -1.45 -3.34
N CYS A 304 -11.89 -0.22 -3.40
CA CYS A 304 -12.73 0.34 -2.35
C CYS A 304 -14.11 -0.32 -2.34
N TRP A 305 -14.53 -0.86 -1.21
CA TRP A 305 -15.84 -1.51 -1.05
C TRP A 305 -17.05 -0.60 -1.38
N ARG A 306 -16.89 0.74 -1.25
CA ARG A 306 -17.94 1.72 -1.53
C ARG A 306 -18.01 2.13 -3.00
N HIS A 307 -16.86 2.54 -3.55
CA HIS A 307 -16.77 3.09 -4.92
C HIS A 307 -16.52 2.02 -5.97
N LYS A 308 -16.06 0.84 -5.54
CA LYS A 308 -15.63 -0.25 -6.46
C LYS A 308 -14.50 0.18 -7.40
N THR A 309 -13.73 1.17 -7.00
CA THR A 309 -12.57 1.71 -7.74
C THR A 309 -11.27 1.25 -7.12
N PRO A 310 -10.19 1.13 -7.90
CA PRO A 310 -8.87 0.78 -7.42
C PRO A 310 -8.40 1.73 -6.31
N ILE A 311 -7.76 1.17 -5.29
CA ILE A 311 -7.14 1.93 -4.21
C ILE A 311 -5.62 1.88 -4.30
N ILE A 312 -4.95 2.65 -3.47
CA ILE A 312 -3.49 2.66 -3.38
C ILE A 312 -3.05 2.48 -1.92
N TYR A 313 -1.80 2.08 -1.71
CA TYR A 313 -1.11 2.35 -0.46
C TYR A 313 -0.56 3.77 -0.49
N ARG A 314 -0.77 4.51 0.61
CA ARG A 314 -0.30 5.89 0.76
C ARG A 314 0.10 6.15 2.20
N ALA A 315 1.35 6.55 2.43
CA ALA A 315 1.78 7.02 3.74
C ALA A 315 1.11 8.36 4.06
N THR A 316 0.48 8.42 5.22
CA THR A 316 -0.21 9.61 5.72
C THR A 316 -0.32 9.54 7.24
N PRO A 317 -0.33 10.69 7.96
CA PRO A 317 -0.54 10.70 9.39
C PRO A 317 -1.91 10.08 9.72
N GLN A 318 -1.91 9.05 10.57
CA GLN A 318 -3.12 8.35 11.01
C GLN A 318 -3.02 7.98 12.48
N TRP A 319 -4.17 7.68 13.08
CA TRP A 319 -4.28 7.13 14.42
C TRP A 319 -4.52 5.63 14.37
N PHE A 320 -3.74 4.92 15.19
CA PHE A 320 -3.77 3.45 15.24
C PHE A 320 -3.96 2.97 16.67
N VAL A 321 -4.71 1.89 16.83
CA VAL A 321 -4.61 1.02 18.00
C VAL A 321 -3.49 0.04 17.72
N SER A 322 -2.40 0.14 18.50
CA SER A 322 -1.23 -0.73 18.34
C SER A 322 -1.53 -2.12 18.83
N MET A 323 -1.16 -3.12 18.05
CA MET A 323 -1.26 -4.53 18.43
C MET A 323 -0.08 -4.97 19.30
N ASP A 324 1.08 -4.36 19.14
CA ASP A 324 2.31 -4.73 19.88
C ASP A 324 2.39 -4.06 21.25
N LYS A 325 1.90 -2.81 21.37
CA LYS A 325 1.94 -2.09 22.63
C LYS A 325 1.18 -2.82 23.72
N GLN A 326 1.76 -2.84 24.93
CA GLN A 326 1.21 -3.51 26.11
C GLN A 326 0.94 -5.00 25.92
N GLY A 327 1.53 -5.63 24.90
CA GLY A 327 1.37 -7.06 24.64
C GLY A 327 -0.06 -7.46 24.22
N LEU A 328 -0.83 -6.56 23.60
CA LEU A 328 -2.22 -6.81 23.22
C LEU A 328 -2.36 -8.04 22.32
N LEU A 329 -1.53 -8.15 21.30
CA LEU A 329 -1.54 -9.28 20.36
C LEU A 329 -1.21 -10.61 21.08
N THR A 330 -0.15 -10.61 21.89
CA THR A 330 0.26 -11.79 22.67
C THR A 330 -0.84 -12.25 23.64
N GLN A 331 -1.50 -11.29 24.30
CA GLN A 331 -2.62 -11.62 25.21
C GLN A 331 -3.82 -12.17 24.43
N ALA A 332 -4.14 -11.61 23.24
CA ALA A 332 -5.21 -12.12 22.41
C ALA A 332 -4.93 -13.54 21.92
N GLN A 333 -3.71 -13.83 21.47
CA GLN A 333 -3.29 -15.18 21.06
C GLN A 333 -3.39 -16.17 22.23
N ALA A 334 -2.91 -15.81 23.42
CA ALA A 334 -3.04 -16.66 24.62
C ALA A 334 -4.50 -16.89 25.01
N ALA A 335 -5.38 -15.90 24.83
CA ALA A 335 -6.81 -16.05 25.11
C ALA A 335 -7.50 -17.08 24.19
N VAL A 336 -7.05 -17.22 22.94
CA VAL A 336 -7.56 -18.23 21.99
C VAL A 336 -7.42 -19.65 22.54
N ASP A 337 -6.35 -19.93 23.29
CA ASP A 337 -6.11 -21.24 23.92
C ASP A 337 -7.14 -21.60 25.00
N THR A 338 -7.79 -20.61 25.57
CA THR A 338 -8.79 -20.78 26.64
C THR A 338 -10.23 -20.94 26.13
N VAL A 339 -10.47 -20.75 24.82
CA VAL A 339 -11.78 -20.81 24.18
C VAL A 339 -12.10 -22.23 23.72
N SER A 340 -13.31 -22.70 24.00
CA SER A 340 -13.83 -23.92 23.39
C SER A 340 -14.38 -23.62 22.00
N TRP A 341 -13.80 -24.23 20.99
CA TRP A 341 -14.15 -24.00 19.59
C TRP A 341 -15.17 -25.03 19.09
N VAL A 342 -16.31 -24.55 18.60
CA VAL A 342 -17.36 -25.38 17.96
C VAL A 342 -17.79 -24.70 16.66
N PRO A 343 -17.40 -25.24 15.50
CA PRO A 343 -16.55 -26.38 15.25
C PRO A 343 -15.06 -26.11 15.51
N ASP A 344 -14.26 -27.15 15.74
CA ASP A 344 -12.83 -27.06 16.11
C ASP A 344 -11.97 -26.29 15.10
N TRP A 345 -12.29 -26.40 13.79
CA TRP A 345 -11.57 -25.70 12.74
C TRP A 345 -11.63 -24.15 12.85
N GLY A 346 -12.59 -23.61 13.59
CA GLY A 346 -12.70 -22.17 13.84
C GLY A 346 -11.45 -21.59 14.49
N ARG A 347 -10.77 -22.39 15.33
CA ARG A 347 -9.52 -21.99 15.98
C ARG A 347 -8.43 -21.62 14.97
N ALA A 348 -8.13 -22.51 14.02
CA ALA A 348 -7.06 -22.30 13.04
C ALA A 348 -7.26 -20.99 12.24
N ARG A 349 -8.53 -20.62 11.97
CA ARG A 349 -8.85 -19.37 11.28
C ARG A 349 -8.54 -18.14 12.15
N ILE A 350 -8.88 -18.16 13.43
CA ILE A 350 -8.59 -17.04 14.33
C ILE A 350 -7.09 -16.92 14.59
N ASP A 351 -6.38 -18.02 14.80
CA ASP A 351 -4.92 -18.03 14.95
C ASP A 351 -4.25 -17.34 13.75
N ALA A 352 -4.58 -17.74 12.52
CA ALA A 352 -4.05 -17.12 11.31
C ALA A 352 -4.39 -15.63 11.17
N MET A 353 -5.61 -15.22 11.57
CA MET A 353 -6.01 -13.80 11.56
C MET A 353 -5.26 -12.95 12.59
N LEU A 354 -4.86 -13.52 13.72
CA LEU A 354 -4.09 -12.83 14.75
C LEU A 354 -2.60 -12.80 14.42
N GLU A 355 -2.04 -13.86 13.84
CA GLU A 355 -0.62 -14.00 13.52
C GLU A 355 -0.12 -12.86 12.63
N SER A 356 -0.91 -12.47 11.63
CA SER A 356 -0.59 -11.41 10.68
C SER A 356 -1.33 -10.09 10.96
N ARG A 357 -1.91 -9.92 12.16
CA ARG A 357 -2.76 -8.76 12.46
C ARG A 357 -1.97 -7.46 12.50
N PRO A 358 -2.18 -6.53 11.54
CA PRO A 358 -1.55 -5.21 11.58
C PRO A 358 -2.20 -4.32 12.66
N ASP A 359 -1.52 -3.22 12.99
CA ASP A 359 -2.14 -2.15 13.80
C ASP A 359 -3.46 -1.68 13.18
N TRP A 360 -4.46 -1.47 14.02
CA TRP A 360 -5.78 -1.06 13.57
C TRP A 360 -5.83 0.44 13.31
N CYS A 361 -5.86 0.86 12.04
CA CYS A 361 -6.10 2.25 11.65
C CYS A 361 -7.55 2.63 11.99
N ILE A 362 -7.74 3.49 12.98
CA ILE A 362 -9.07 3.94 13.43
C ILE A 362 -9.49 5.28 12.84
N SER A 363 -8.55 6.09 12.37
CA SER A 363 -8.87 7.39 11.76
C SER A 363 -9.43 7.26 10.35
N ARG A 364 -10.36 8.15 10.03
CA ARG A 364 -10.95 8.33 8.71
C ARG A 364 -11.06 9.81 8.42
N GLN A 365 -10.92 10.19 7.16
CA GLN A 365 -11.10 11.55 6.69
C GLN A 365 -12.54 11.73 6.19
N ARG A 366 -13.50 11.38 7.06
CA ARG A 366 -14.95 11.45 6.77
C ARG A 366 -15.62 12.48 7.67
N THR A 367 -16.76 13.01 7.21
CA THR A 367 -17.49 14.09 7.92
C THR A 367 -18.53 13.56 8.90
N LEU A 368 -19.13 12.38 8.61
CA LEU A 368 -20.09 11.71 9.48
C LEU A 368 -19.38 10.71 10.40
N GLY A 369 -19.78 10.68 11.67
CA GLY A 369 -19.30 9.77 12.70
C GLY A 369 -18.74 10.52 13.92
N ALA A 370 -18.32 9.77 14.95
CA ALA A 370 -17.69 10.33 16.13
C ALA A 370 -16.30 10.88 15.79
N PRO A 371 -15.95 12.13 16.14
CA PRO A 371 -14.61 12.66 15.90
C PRO A 371 -13.60 12.03 16.86
N ILE A 372 -12.32 12.03 16.45
CA ILE A 372 -11.20 11.78 17.35
C ILE A 372 -11.02 13.05 18.19
N THR A 373 -11.37 12.97 19.49
CA THR A 373 -11.45 14.11 20.41
C THR A 373 -10.15 14.35 21.17
N LEU A 374 -9.03 14.39 20.44
CA LEU A 374 -7.71 14.61 21.03
C LEU A 374 -7.19 16.01 20.75
N PHE A 375 -6.54 16.59 21.74
CA PHE A 375 -5.70 17.78 21.60
C PHE A 375 -4.26 17.32 21.53
N VAL A 376 -3.60 17.62 20.42
CA VAL A 376 -2.22 17.25 20.16
C VAL A 376 -1.34 18.45 20.43
N ASN A 377 -0.27 18.27 21.20
CA ASN A 377 0.74 19.31 21.41
C ASN A 377 1.44 19.61 20.08
N LYS A 378 1.62 20.89 19.75
CA LYS A 378 2.22 21.31 18.49
C LYS A 378 3.75 21.12 18.44
N VAL A 379 4.37 20.90 19.58
CA VAL A 379 5.84 20.82 19.71
C VAL A 379 6.32 19.37 19.67
N ASP A 380 5.66 18.49 20.39
CA ASP A 380 6.09 17.09 20.61
C ASP A 380 5.04 16.04 20.19
N GLY A 381 3.92 16.47 19.66
CA GLY A 381 2.91 15.57 19.07
C GLY A 381 1.91 15.03 20.06
#